data_bfe93ee33b499228f64b37b5625d238c
#
_entry.id   bfe93ee33b499228f64b37b5625d238c
#
_cell.length_a   1.000
_cell.length_b   1.000
_cell.length_c   1.000
_cell.angle_alpha   90.00
_cell.angle_beta   90.00
_cell.angle_gamma   90.00
#
_symmetry.space_group_name_H-M   'P 1'
#
loop_
_entity.id
_entity.type
_entity.pdbx_description
1 polymer ?
#
loop_
_entity_poly.entity_id
_entity_poly.type
_entity_poly.pdbx_seq_one_letter_code
_entity_poly.pdbx_strand_id
1 'polypeptide(L)'
;MRIFDLSKYTPIEFIPGVIYYQGDRSPINREKELKTCSRGWLHHKGRNLHHFEYWIDYSINPTGGKLVGMKMPKKYVAEMVIDRISASKNYLKDQYNDGSALAYYLNGKHMMLIDDETDYLSRYLLTMLDMKGEEYLLHYMRHTLLRHKNRDYHVRDGKLYLD
;
A
#
# COMPACT_ATOMS: atom_id res chain seq x y z
N MET A 1 19.20 -5.73 0.65
CA MET A 1 17.76 -6.03 0.82
C MET A 1 17.32 -5.48 2.18
N ARG A 2 16.49 -4.45 2.24
CA ARG A 2 15.90 -4.05 3.52
C ARG A 2 14.80 -5.07 3.85
N ILE A 3 14.83 -5.61 5.04
CA ILE A 3 13.76 -6.48 5.53
C ILE A 3 12.61 -5.53 5.92
N PHE A 4 11.52 -5.59 5.16
CA PHE A 4 10.29 -4.86 5.46
C PHE A 4 9.53 -5.58 6.58
N ASP A 5 8.69 -4.84 7.28
CA ASP A 5 7.74 -5.40 8.25
C ASP A 5 8.32 -6.13 9.46
N LEU A 6 9.53 -5.77 9.88
CA LEU A 6 10.09 -6.35 11.13
C LEU A 6 9.18 -6.13 12.34
N SER A 7 8.33 -5.12 12.31
CA SER A 7 7.33 -4.86 13.36
C SER A 7 6.36 -6.03 13.56
N LYS A 8 6.12 -6.86 12.52
CA LYS A 8 5.27 -8.06 12.60
C LYS A 8 5.76 -9.09 13.63
N TYR A 9 7.05 -9.07 13.98
CA TYR A 9 7.62 -9.94 15.02
C TYR A 9 7.47 -9.39 16.44
N THR A 10 6.97 -8.17 16.60
CA THR A 10 6.69 -7.63 17.94
C THR A 10 5.44 -8.28 18.53
N PRO A 11 5.38 -8.50 19.87
CA PRO A 11 4.21 -9.12 20.49
C PRO A 11 2.88 -8.42 20.17
N ILE A 12 2.89 -7.10 20.01
CA ILE A 12 1.69 -6.30 19.73
C ILE A 12 1.08 -6.58 18.35
N GLU A 13 1.88 -7.03 17.38
CA GLU A 13 1.40 -7.43 16.05
C GLU A 13 1.32 -8.96 15.93
N PHE A 14 2.30 -9.68 16.46
CA PHE A 14 2.39 -11.13 16.34
C PHE A 14 1.24 -11.85 17.06
N ILE A 15 0.95 -11.47 18.32
CA ILE A 15 -0.09 -12.13 19.11
C ILE A 15 -1.48 -12.01 18.46
N PRO A 16 -1.97 -10.79 18.08
CA PRO A 16 -3.21 -10.68 17.33
C PRO A 16 -3.15 -11.41 15.99
N GLY A 17 -1.99 -11.37 15.31
CA GLY A 17 -1.76 -12.10 14.08
C GLY A 17 -2.06 -13.59 14.20
N VAL A 18 -1.65 -14.22 15.28
CA VAL A 18 -1.92 -15.65 15.58
C VAL A 18 -3.37 -15.88 16.00
N ILE A 19 -3.90 -15.05 16.92
CA ILE A 19 -5.26 -15.22 17.47
C ILE A 19 -6.34 -15.10 16.40
N TYR A 20 -6.19 -14.15 15.45
CA TYR A 20 -7.18 -13.85 14.43
C TYR A 20 -6.89 -14.48 13.07
N TYR A 21 -5.87 -15.34 12.98
CA TYR A 21 -5.52 -16.00 11.72
C TYR A 21 -6.60 -16.99 11.27
N GLN A 22 -7.03 -16.89 10.02
CA GLN A 22 -8.06 -17.74 9.40
C GLN A 22 -7.54 -18.46 8.14
N GLY A 23 -6.33 -18.14 7.67
CA GLY A 23 -5.69 -18.79 6.53
C GLY A 23 -5.96 -18.13 5.16
N ASP A 24 -7.14 -17.55 4.97
CA ASP A 24 -7.65 -17.04 3.69
C ASP A 24 -7.67 -15.51 3.58
N ARG A 25 -7.45 -14.81 4.69
CA ARG A 25 -7.46 -13.35 4.75
C ARG A 25 -6.60 -12.78 5.87
N SER A 26 -6.40 -11.46 5.84
CA SER A 26 -5.65 -10.76 6.87
C SER A 26 -6.28 -10.93 8.26
N PRO A 27 -5.51 -11.36 9.28
CA PRO A 27 -5.98 -11.44 10.67
C PRO A 27 -6.40 -10.07 11.23
N ILE A 28 -5.84 -8.98 10.69
CA ILE A 28 -6.22 -7.59 11.03
C ILE A 28 -7.69 -7.32 10.70
N ASN A 29 -8.18 -7.80 9.56
CA ASN A 29 -9.59 -7.63 9.18
C ASN A 29 -10.49 -8.35 10.18
N ARG A 30 -10.12 -9.57 10.59
CA ARG A 30 -10.88 -10.32 11.59
C ARG A 30 -10.88 -9.63 12.95
N GLU A 31 -9.75 -9.07 13.38
CA GLU A 31 -9.71 -8.27 14.61
C GLU A 31 -10.63 -7.05 14.54
N LYS A 32 -10.63 -6.33 13.40
CA LYS A 32 -11.52 -5.17 13.19
C LYS A 32 -13.00 -5.53 13.19
N GLU A 33 -13.37 -6.67 12.60
CA GLU A 33 -14.76 -7.16 12.63
C GLU A 33 -15.25 -7.41 14.05
N LEU A 34 -14.40 -7.94 14.92
CA LEU A 34 -14.77 -8.29 16.29
C LEU A 34 -14.64 -7.12 17.28
N LYS A 35 -13.72 -6.19 17.02
CA LYS A 35 -13.35 -5.11 17.96
C LYS A 35 -13.48 -3.70 17.38
N THR A 36 -14.06 -3.56 16.19
CA THR A 36 -14.18 -2.29 15.46
C THR A 36 -12.83 -1.75 14.95
N CYS A 37 -11.74 -1.92 15.68
CA CYS A 37 -10.40 -1.47 15.32
C CYS A 37 -9.34 -2.51 15.72
N SER A 38 -8.13 -2.37 15.20
CA SER A 38 -7.00 -3.24 15.49
C SER A 38 -5.83 -2.46 16.08
N ARG A 39 -5.39 -2.84 17.27
CA ARG A 39 -4.17 -2.29 17.89
C ARG A 39 -2.92 -2.75 17.15
N GLY A 40 -2.91 -3.98 16.67
CA GLY A 40 -1.84 -4.51 15.82
C GLY A 40 -1.68 -3.67 14.56
N TRP A 41 -2.80 -3.34 13.88
CA TRP A 41 -2.78 -2.47 12.70
C TRP A 41 -2.31 -1.05 13.00
N LEU A 42 -2.80 -0.46 14.09
CA LEU A 42 -2.37 0.88 14.50
C LEU A 42 -0.86 0.94 14.74
N HIS A 43 -0.30 -0.08 15.39
CA HIS A 43 1.13 -0.22 15.61
C HIS A 43 1.89 -0.39 14.29
N HIS A 44 1.39 -1.28 13.42
CA HIS A 44 1.99 -1.61 12.13
C HIS A 44 2.04 -0.40 11.19
N LYS A 45 0.90 0.22 10.91
CA LYS A 45 0.83 1.37 9.99
C LYS A 45 1.61 2.59 10.47
N GLY A 46 1.75 2.77 11.79
CA GLY A 46 2.52 3.87 12.37
C GLY A 46 4.04 3.70 12.28
N ARG A 47 4.54 2.53 11.84
CA ARG A 47 5.98 2.21 11.72
C ARG A 47 6.42 1.86 10.31
N ASN A 48 5.47 1.60 9.43
CA ASN A 48 5.75 1.13 8.08
C ASN A 48 5.30 2.17 7.06
N LEU A 49 6.28 2.90 6.52
CA LEU A 49 6.08 4.05 5.61
C LEU A 49 5.43 3.67 4.28
N HIS A 50 5.35 2.39 3.94
CA HIS A 50 4.68 1.92 2.73
C HIS A 50 3.15 1.79 2.89
N HIS A 51 2.60 2.06 4.08
CA HIS A 51 1.15 2.17 4.27
C HIS A 51 0.68 3.61 4.12
N PHE A 52 -0.30 3.85 3.25
CA PHE A 52 -0.80 5.20 2.97
C PHE A 52 -1.38 5.87 4.24
N GLU A 53 -1.90 5.08 5.19
CA GLU A 53 -2.44 5.58 6.46
C GLU A 53 -1.39 6.23 7.37
N TYR A 54 -0.10 5.96 7.14
CA TYR A 54 0.98 6.70 7.79
C TYR A 54 1.02 8.17 7.32
N TRP A 55 0.61 8.43 6.09
CA TRP A 55 0.68 9.72 5.41
C TRP A 55 -0.61 10.53 5.50
N ILE A 56 -1.44 10.28 6.52
CA ILE A 56 -2.64 11.04 6.80
C ILE A 56 -2.32 12.07 7.88
N ASP A 57 -2.61 13.34 7.58
CA ASP A 57 -2.43 14.44 8.51
C ASP A 57 -3.66 15.33 8.59
N TYR A 58 -3.68 16.19 9.59
CA TYR A 58 -4.74 17.13 9.84
C TYR A 58 -4.39 18.49 9.24
N SER A 59 -5.04 18.86 8.16
CA SER A 59 -4.82 20.15 7.50
C SER A 59 -5.72 21.23 8.11
N ILE A 60 -5.12 22.34 8.50
CA ILE A 60 -5.83 23.51 9.04
C ILE A 60 -6.23 24.47 7.93
N ASN A 61 -5.35 24.67 6.95
CA ASN A 61 -5.53 25.61 5.86
C ASN A 61 -5.11 24.98 4.51
N PRO A 62 -5.88 25.12 3.42
CA PRO A 62 -7.16 25.84 3.29
C PRO A 62 -8.41 25.01 3.64
N THR A 63 -8.26 23.79 4.07
CA THR A 63 -9.36 22.81 4.21
C THR A 63 -10.19 22.95 5.47
N GLY A 64 -9.84 23.90 6.36
CA GLY A 64 -10.64 24.17 7.56
C GLY A 64 -10.65 23.05 8.58
N GLY A 65 -9.53 22.32 8.74
CA GLY A 65 -9.39 21.30 9.78
C GLY A 65 -9.86 19.89 9.37
N LYS A 66 -9.67 19.51 8.12
CA LYS A 66 -9.98 18.16 7.61
C LYS A 66 -8.74 17.27 7.62
N LEU A 67 -8.96 15.97 7.79
CA LEU A 67 -7.95 14.97 7.49
C LEU A 67 -7.66 14.94 5.99
N VAL A 68 -6.39 14.90 5.63
CA VAL A 68 -5.93 14.86 4.23
C VAL A 68 -4.85 13.81 4.07
N GLY A 69 -4.79 13.17 2.91
CA GLY A 69 -3.66 12.34 2.51
C GLY A 69 -2.49 13.21 2.06
N MET A 70 -1.30 12.93 2.58
CA MET A 70 -0.06 13.51 2.09
C MET A 70 0.52 12.63 0.99
N LYS A 71 1.19 13.26 0.01
CA LYS A 71 1.87 12.57 -1.08
C LYS A 71 2.98 11.66 -0.53
N MET A 72 2.92 10.39 -0.91
CA MET A 72 3.93 9.42 -0.55
C MET A 72 5.14 9.52 -1.50
N PRO A 73 6.39 9.48 -0.99
CA PRO A 73 7.55 9.33 -1.86
C PRO A 73 7.43 8.05 -2.70
N LYS A 74 7.81 8.12 -3.98
CA LYS A 74 7.69 7.01 -4.96
C LYS A 74 8.23 5.67 -4.49
N LYS A 75 9.27 5.71 -3.65
CA LYS A 75 9.86 4.52 -3.04
C LYS A 75 8.84 3.76 -2.18
N TYR A 76 8.09 4.47 -1.34
CA TYR A 76 7.10 3.85 -0.46
C TYR A 76 5.84 3.44 -1.22
N VAL A 77 5.51 4.13 -2.31
CA VAL A 77 4.45 3.67 -3.23
C VAL A 77 4.86 2.33 -3.88
N ALA A 78 6.10 2.22 -4.35
CA ALA A 78 6.61 0.96 -4.90
C ALA A 78 6.60 -0.17 -3.85
N GLU A 79 7.03 0.12 -2.60
CA GLU A 79 6.98 -0.83 -1.49
C GLU A 79 5.54 -1.26 -1.18
N MET A 80 4.58 -0.33 -1.15
CA MET A 80 3.15 -0.61 -0.97
C MET A 80 2.59 -1.53 -2.06
N VAL A 81 2.97 -1.30 -3.32
CA VAL A 81 2.53 -2.15 -4.44
C VAL A 81 3.09 -3.57 -4.30
N ILE A 82 4.37 -3.72 -3.95
CA ILE A 82 4.98 -5.04 -3.71
C ILE A 82 4.32 -5.76 -2.53
N ASP A 83 4.04 -5.06 -1.43
CA ASP A 83 3.33 -5.65 -0.29
C ASP A 83 1.93 -6.16 -0.69
N ARG A 84 1.17 -5.39 -1.49
CA ARG A 84 -0.14 -5.81 -2.01
C ARG A 84 -0.06 -7.03 -2.91
N ILE A 85 0.94 -7.11 -3.78
CA ILE A 85 1.19 -8.30 -4.62
C ILE A 85 1.46 -9.51 -3.74
N SER A 86 2.35 -9.37 -2.77
CA SER A 86 2.72 -10.44 -1.85
C SER A 86 1.54 -10.92 -1.00
N ALA A 87 0.74 -9.99 -0.50
CA ALA A 87 -0.48 -10.30 0.26
C ALA A 87 -1.51 -11.02 -0.63
N SER A 88 -1.73 -10.55 -1.87
CA SER A 88 -2.66 -11.19 -2.82
C SER A 88 -2.24 -12.61 -3.14
N LYS A 89 -0.96 -12.86 -3.40
CA LYS A 89 -0.42 -14.21 -3.61
C LYS A 89 -0.63 -15.12 -2.40
N ASN A 90 -0.37 -14.59 -1.21
CA ASN A 90 -0.50 -15.36 0.03
C ASN A 90 -1.95 -15.79 0.32
N TYR A 91 -2.92 -14.90 0.08
CA TYR A 91 -4.32 -15.18 0.40
C TYR A 91 -5.07 -15.90 -0.72
N LEU A 92 -4.78 -15.59 -1.98
CA LEU A 92 -5.47 -16.19 -3.12
C LEU A 92 -4.84 -17.50 -3.61
N LYS A 93 -3.56 -17.74 -3.28
CA LYS A 93 -2.84 -18.96 -3.68
C LYS A 93 -3.01 -19.27 -5.18
N ASP A 94 -3.59 -20.42 -5.51
CA ASP A 94 -3.82 -20.85 -6.90
C ASP A 94 -4.84 -20.00 -7.66
N GLN A 95 -5.62 -19.17 -6.96
CA GLN A 95 -6.57 -18.23 -7.59
C GLN A 95 -5.92 -16.88 -7.93
N TYR A 96 -4.66 -16.67 -7.54
CA TYR A 96 -3.94 -15.43 -7.85
C TYR A 96 -3.73 -15.28 -9.35
N ASN A 97 -3.94 -14.07 -9.84
CA ASN A 97 -3.49 -13.60 -11.15
C ASN A 97 -2.99 -12.16 -11.03
N ASP A 98 -2.32 -11.65 -12.06
CA ASP A 98 -1.69 -10.33 -12.04
C ASP A 98 -2.68 -9.17 -11.86
N GLY A 99 -3.96 -9.35 -12.20
CA GLY A 99 -5.04 -8.39 -11.94
C GLY A 99 -5.56 -8.37 -10.49
N SER A 100 -5.24 -9.40 -9.70
CA SER A 100 -5.79 -9.56 -8.34
C SER A 100 -5.49 -8.38 -7.41
N ALA A 101 -4.26 -7.86 -7.43
CA ALA A 101 -3.85 -6.75 -6.58
C ALA A 101 -4.53 -5.43 -6.98
N LEU A 102 -4.75 -5.21 -8.28
CA LEU A 102 -5.50 -4.06 -8.80
C LEU A 102 -6.97 -4.14 -8.38
N ALA A 103 -7.61 -5.28 -8.57
CA ALA A 103 -9.00 -5.50 -8.19
C ALA A 103 -9.21 -5.24 -6.69
N TYR A 104 -8.33 -5.77 -5.84
CA TYR A 104 -8.37 -5.52 -4.40
C TYR A 104 -8.20 -4.03 -4.05
N TYR A 105 -7.28 -3.34 -4.71
CA TYR A 105 -7.05 -1.90 -4.52
C TYR A 105 -8.30 -1.09 -4.87
N LEU A 106 -8.88 -1.33 -6.04
CA LEU A 106 -10.05 -0.60 -6.52
C LEU A 106 -11.29 -0.85 -5.65
N ASN A 107 -11.48 -2.09 -5.18
CA ASN A 107 -12.58 -2.43 -4.28
C ASN A 107 -12.49 -1.67 -2.94
N GLY A 108 -11.28 -1.50 -2.39
CA GLY A 108 -11.07 -0.77 -1.14
C GLY A 108 -10.93 0.75 -1.28
N LYS A 109 -10.88 1.28 -2.51
CA LYS A 109 -10.56 2.69 -2.78
C LYS A 109 -11.47 3.69 -2.08
N HIS A 110 -12.77 3.39 -1.99
CA HIS A 110 -13.77 4.26 -1.37
C HIS A 110 -13.53 4.49 0.15
N MET A 111 -12.73 3.65 0.80
CA MET A 111 -12.34 3.77 2.21
C MET A 111 -10.98 4.45 2.40
N MET A 112 -10.27 4.78 1.33
CA MET A 112 -8.91 5.30 1.40
C MET A 112 -8.90 6.81 1.40
N LEU A 113 -8.25 7.39 2.43
CA LEU A 113 -7.85 8.79 2.43
C LEU A 113 -6.40 8.87 1.95
N ILE A 114 -6.21 8.97 0.65
CA ILE A 114 -4.91 8.93 -0.02
C ILE A 114 -4.77 10.14 -0.95
N ASP A 115 -3.57 10.69 -1.04
CA ASP A 115 -3.26 11.78 -1.97
C ASP A 115 -3.46 11.36 -3.43
N ASP A 116 -3.95 12.29 -4.28
CA ASP A 116 -4.34 12.00 -5.66
C ASP A 116 -3.17 11.54 -6.54
N GLU A 117 -1.98 12.13 -6.39
CA GLU A 117 -0.79 11.69 -7.14
C GLU A 117 -0.31 10.30 -6.67
N THR A 118 -0.40 10.06 -5.37
CA THR A 118 -0.10 8.74 -4.77
C THR A 118 -1.07 7.68 -5.28
N ASP A 119 -2.35 7.97 -5.31
CA ASP A 119 -3.38 7.09 -5.87
C ASP A 119 -3.12 6.81 -7.35
N TYR A 120 -2.83 7.85 -8.13
CA TYR A 120 -2.52 7.70 -9.53
C TYR A 120 -1.33 6.78 -9.77
N LEU A 121 -0.20 7.03 -9.08
CA LEU A 121 0.99 6.18 -9.21
C LEU A 121 0.70 4.73 -8.80
N SER A 122 -0.04 4.53 -7.72
CA SER A 122 -0.42 3.19 -7.25
C SER A 122 -1.22 2.44 -8.30
N ARG A 123 -2.27 3.07 -8.86
CA ARG A 123 -3.08 2.45 -9.93
C ARG A 123 -2.27 2.24 -11.21
N TYR A 124 -1.41 3.17 -11.57
CA TYR A 124 -0.53 3.05 -12.74
C TYR A 124 0.36 1.79 -12.65
N LEU A 125 0.99 1.57 -11.49
CA LEU A 125 1.84 0.39 -11.27
C LEU A 125 1.02 -0.92 -11.23
N LEU A 126 -0.12 -0.91 -10.55
CA LEU A 126 -1.01 -2.08 -10.49
C LEU A 126 -1.64 -2.42 -11.85
N THR A 127 -1.98 -1.42 -12.66
CA THR A 127 -2.43 -1.64 -14.05
C THR A 127 -1.30 -2.17 -14.93
N MET A 128 -0.08 -1.70 -14.71
CA MET A 128 1.09 -2.25 -15.40
C MET A 128 1.32 -3.73 -15.05
N LEU A 129 1.13 -4.12 -13.78
CA LEU A 129 1.16 -5.52 -13.37
C LEU A 129 0.13 -6.34 -14.14
N ASP A 130 -1.13 -5.93 -14.09
CA ASP A 130 -2.26 -6.61 -14.75
C ASP A 130 -2.04 -6.79 -16.25
N MET A 131 -1.55 -5.75 -16.95
CA MET A 131 -1.40 -5.77 -18.41
C MET A 131 -0.10 -6.41 -18.92
N LYS A 132 0.99 -6.37 -18.14
CA LYS A 132 2.34 -6.69 -18.60
C LYS A 132 3.06 -7.72 -17.72
N GLY A 133 2.47 -8.11 -16.61
CA GLY A 133 3.02 -9.09 -15.69
C GLY A 133 4.05 -8.53 -14.71
N GLU A 134 4.36 -9.36 -13.71
CA GLU A 134 5.21 -8.99 -12.58
C GLU A 134 6.65 -8.68 -12.98
N GLU A 135 7.23 -9.47 -13.90
CA GLU A 135 8.62 -9.26 -14.34
C GLU A 135 8.80 -7.88 -14.96
N TYR A 136 7.87 -7.47 -15.83
CA TYR A 136 7.89 -6.16 -16.45
C TYR A 136 7.74 -5.04 -15.41
N LEU A 137 6.80 -5.18 -14.47
CA LEU A 137 6.61 -4.21 -13.39
C LEU A 137 7.87 -4.05 -12.54
N LEU A 138 8.50 -5.15 -12.12
CA LEU A 138 9.71 -5.12 -11.31
C LEU A 138 10.88 -4.49 -12.06
N HIS A 139 11.02 -4.76 -13.36
CA HIS A 139 12.01 -4.11 -14.21
C HIS A 139 11.76 -2.59 -14.30
N TYR A 140 10.52 -2.18 -14.56
CA TYR A 140 10.14 -0.75 -14.60
C TYR A 140 10.42 -0.05 -13.26
N MET A 141 9.99 -0.64 -12.15
CA MET A 141 10.25 -0.08 -10.82
C MET A 141 11.75 0.13 -10.56
N ARG A 142 12.58 -0.86 -10.89
CA ARG A 142 14.02 -0.82 -10.65
C ARG A 142 14.76 0.17 -11.55
N HIS A 143 14.46 0.14 -12.85
CA HIS A 143 15.27 0.82 -13.86
C HIS A 143 14.70 2.17 -14.33
N THR A 144 13.42 2.46 -14.02
CA THR A 144 12.76 3.70 -14.39
C THR A 144 12.30 4.48 -13.16
N LEU A 145 11.37 3.94 -12.40
CA LEU A 145 10.75 4.66 -11.27
C LEU A 145 11.77 5.02 -10.18
N LEU A 146 12.58 4.06 -9.75
CA LEU A 146 13.53 4.21 -8.63
C LEU A 146 14.96 4.50 -9.06
N ARG A 147 15.22 4.67 -10.36
CA ARG A 147 16.56 4.93 -10.90
C ARG A 147 17.21 6.16 -10.28
N HIS A 148 16.46 7.23 -10.11
CA HIS A 148 16.93 8.49 -9.53
C HIS A 148 16.27 8.70 -8.16
N LYS A 149 16.99 8.33 -7.09
CA LYS A 149 16.46 8.34 -5.71
C LYS A 149 15.98 9.71 -5.22
N ASN A 150 16.63 10.78 -5.69
CA ASN A 150 16.38 12.16 -5.24
C ASN A 150 15.37 12.91 -6.13
N ARG A 151 14.82 12.25 -7.14
CA ARG A 151 13.80 12.86 -8.02
C ARG A 151 12.42 12.43 -7.57
N ASP A 152 11.49 13.36 -7.63
CA ASP A 152 10.09 13.11 -7.28
C ASP A 152 9.30 12.63 -8.51
N TYR A 153 8.01 12.47 -8.36
CA TYR A 153 7.06 12.21 -9.43
C TYR A 153 5.93 13.22 -9.35
N HIS A 154 5.33 13.53 -10.49
CA HIS A 154 4.18 14.43 -10.58
C HIS A 154 3.15 13.87 -11.54
N VAL A 155 1.89 14.20 -11.30
CA VAL A 155 0.79 13.88 -12.22
C VAL A 155 0.20 15.17 -12.75
N ARG A 156 0.28 15.36 -14.09
CA ARG A 156 -0.32 16.50 -14.77
C ARG A 156 -1.09 16.01 -15.98
N ASP A 157 -2.30 16.51 -16.18
CA ASP A 157 -3.17 16.16 -17.31
C ASP A 157 -3.32 14.63 -17.50
N GLY A 158 -3.44 13.89 -16.38
CA GLY A 158 -3.57 12.43 -16.40
C GLY A 158 -2.32 11.67 -16.86
N LYS A 159 -1.14 12.29 -16.79
CA LYS A 159 0.15 11.68 -17.14
C LYS A 159 1.12 11.72 -15.97
N LEU A 160 1.88 10.63 -15.82
CA LEU A 160 2.96 10.51 -14.84
C LEU A 160 4.25 11.10 -15.41
N TYR A 161 4.88 11.98 -14.65
CA TYR A 161 6.21 12.53 -14.91
C TYR A 161 7.16 12.11 -13.80
N LEU A 162 8.37 11.73 -14.16
CA LEU A 162 9.47 11.39 -13.26
C LEU A 162 10.57 12.42 -13.44
N ASP A 163 10.77 13.29 -12.47
CA ASP A 163 11.78 14.35 -12.52
C ASP A 163 13.20 13.79 -12.33
#